data_a7b6c55aef624cc565a8cd9c812664bf
#
_entry.id   a7b6c55aef624cc565a8cd9c812664bf
#
_cell.length_a   1.000
_cell.length_b   1.000
_cell.length_c   1.000
_cell.angle_alpha   90.00
_cell.angle_beta   90.00
_cell.angle_gamma   90.00
#
_symmetry.space_group_name_H-M   'P 1'
#
loop_
_entity.id
_entity.type
_entity.pdbx_description
1 polymer ?
#
loop_
_entity_poly.entity_id
_entity_poly.type
_entity_poly.pdbx_seq_one_letter_code
_entity_poly.pdbx_strand_id
1 'polypeptide(L)'
;ASGKGVKVSDMLSMTDIAPEVNTITFKDKDGYGLPMPLSYVLEKEALLVYQIDEQKLSEGERLQVWMPDTVAKYFTRAVTDIELSVSDEVPEVQGPDDEYRAKVNILSTVDGGFKVGDMVSFEGYADDCGVKVASVEFSMDGGETWTSFDTSSSNAEDWVYWHFDYVAETAGTFKLDVRAVTEDGTVSPLASSVVFDVEA
;
A
#
# COMPACT_ATOMS: atom_id res chain seq x y z
N ALA A 1 13.50 2.01 8.07
CA ALA A 1 14.45 2.73 7.19
C ALA A 1 14.65 4.15 7.70
N SER A 2 15.88 4.67 7.64
CA SER A 2 16.20 6.07 7.97
C SER A 2 16.55 6.82 6.68
N GLY A 3 15.96 8.03 6.51
CA GLY A 3 16.18 8.87 5.36
C GLY A 3 17.06 10.09 5.70
N LYS A 4 18.05 10.42 4.84
CA LYS A 4 18.76 11.67 4.91
C LYS A 4 18.38 12.54 3.71
N GLY A 5 17.93 13.75 3.99
CA GLY A 5 17.36 14.65 2.99
C GLY A 5 17.49 16.11 3.34
N VAL A 6 16.91 16.95 2.50
CA VAL A 6 16.75 18.39 2.69
C VAL A 6 15.27 18.67 2.93
N LYS A 7 14.93 19.50 3.90
CA LYS A 7 13.54 19.94 4.09
C LYS A 7 13.09 20.74 2.86
N VAL A 8 11.89 20.46 2.39
CA VAL A 8 11.28 21.22 1.29
C VAL A 8 11.16 22.70 1.67
N SER A 9 10.81 23.02 2.92
CA SER A 9 10.76 24.39 3.43
C SER A 9 12.11 25.13 3.28
N ASP A 10 13.22 24.47 3.60
CA ASP A 10 14.55 25.07 3.49
C ASP A 10 14.92 25.36 2.03
N MET A 11 14.61 24.42 1.14
CA MET A 11 14.83 24.59 -0.30
C MET A 11 13.98 25.75 -0.84
N LEU A 12 12.71 25.83 -0.48
CA LEU A 12 11.80 26.87 -0.92
C LEU A 12 12.20 28.25 -0.40
N SER A 13 12.81 28.32 0.80
CA SER A 13 13.32 29.58 1.38
C SER A 13 14.49 30.21 0.59
N MET A 14 15.10 29.44 -0.32
CA MET A 14 16.21 29.91 -1.17
C MET A 14 15.71 30.60 -2.46
N THR A 15 14.42 30.67 -2.67
CA THR A 15 13.81 31.26 -3.87
C THR A 15 12.68 32.22 -3.49
N ASP A 16 12.45 33.24 -4.34
CA ASP A 16 11.30 34.12 -4.18
C ASP A 16 10.07 33.44 -4.78
N ILE A 17 9.14 33.03 -3.92
CA ILE A 17 7.87 32.41 -4.32
C ILE A 17 6.80 33.48 -4.31
N ALA A 18 6.04 33.57 -5.40
CA ALA A 18 4.92 34.48 -5.47
C ALA A 18 3.85 34.12 -4.40
N PRO A 19 3.28 35.11 -3.69
CA PRO A 19 2.41 34.85 -2.55
C PRO A 19 1.12 34.11 -2.89
N GLU A 20 0.71 34.14 -4.14
CA GLU A 20 -0.48 33.43 -4.65
C GLU A 20 -0.26 31.93 -4.88
N VAL A 21 0.99 31.45 -4.87
CA VAL A 21 1.31 30.02 -5.04
C VAL A 21 0.70 29.21 -3.91
N ASN A 22 -0.13 28.25 -4.24
CA ASN A 22 -0.86 27.44 -3.27
C ASN A 22 -0.69 25.92 -3.50
N THR A 23 -0.04 25.51 -4.58
CA THR A 23 0.08 24.10 -5.00
C THR A 23 1.53 23.77 -5.34
N ILE A 24 1.95 22.57 -4.95
CA ILE A 24 3.27 22.00 -5.28
C ILE A 24 3.08 20.60 -5.87
N THR A 25 3.86 20.31 -6.91
CA THR A 25 3.89 18.98 -7.54
C THR A 25 5.33 18.50 -7.67
N PHE A 26 5.62 17.35 -7.11
CA PHE A 26 6.90 16.67 -7.33
C PHE A 26 6.73 15.73 -8.52
N LYS A 27 7.50 15.94 -9.57
CA LYS A 27 7.41 15.15 -10.80
C LYS A 27 8.61 14.23 -10.96
N ASP A 28 8.35 13.02 -11.43
CA ASP A 28 9.40 12.09 -11.84
C ASP A 28 9.89 12.40 -13.28
N LYS A 29 10.84 11.60 -13.75
CA LYS A 29 11.43 11.72 -15.10
C LYS A 29 10.42 11.57 -16.24
N ASP A 30 9.26 10.94 -15.99
CA ASP A 30 8.20 10.73 -16.98
C ASP A 30 7.14 11.84 -16.90
N GLY A 31 7.34 12.82 -16.03
CA GLY A 31 6.47 13.97 -15.80
C GLY A 31 5.26 13.64 -14.91
N TYR A 32 5.19 12.43 -14.37
CA TYR A 32 4.12 12.06 -13.44
C TYR A 32 4.37 12.67 -12.06
N GLY A 33 3.30 13.20 -11.47
CA GLY A 33 3.30 13.73 -10.11
C GLY A 33 1.88 14.06 -9.68
N LEU A 34 1.62 13.99 -8.39
CA LEU A 34 0.33 14.40 -7.81
C LEU A 34 0.46 15.82 -7.25
N PRO A 35 -0.41 16.76 -7.67
CA PRO A 35 -0.46 18.08 -7.07
C PRO A 35 -0.96 18.00 -5.63
N MET A 36 -0.33 18.75 -4.74
CA MET A 36 -0.69 18.83 -3.32
C MET A 36 -0.77 20.30 -2.88
N PRO A 37 -1.59 20.63 -1.88
CA PRO A 37 -1.55 21.95 -1.27
C PRO A 37 -0.12 22.23 -0.75
N LEU A 38 0.43 23.39 -1.07
CA LEU A 38 1.75 23.79 -0.57
C LEU A 38 1.77 23.82 0.96
N SER A 39 0.69 24.28 1.58
CA SER A 39 0.54 24.31 3.05
C SER A 39 0.63 22.92 3.67
N TYR A 40 0.03 21.91 3.04
CA TYR A 40 0.08 20.53 3.53
C TYR A 40 1.51 19.97 3.51
N VAL A 41 2.25 20.17 2.43
CA VAL A 41 3.63 19.70 2.30
C VAL A 41 4.55 20.36 3.33
N LEU A 42 4.32 21.65 3.63
CA LEU A 42 5.07 22.39 4.65
C LEU A 42 4.69 21.93 6.07
N GLU A 43 3.41 21.72 6.37
CA GLU A 43 2.92 21.22 7.65
C GLU A 43 3.48 19.81 7.96
N LYS A 44 3.54 18.95 6.95
CA LYS A 44 4.11 17.60 7.07
C LYS A 44 5.64 17.57 7.10
N GLU A 45 6.29 18.72 7.10
CA GLU A 45 7.75 18.81 7.10
C GLU A 45 8.43 17.92 6.04
N ALA A 46 7.88 17.90 4.83
CA ALA A 46 8.34 17.06 3.74
C ALA A 46 9.87 17.14 3.53
N LEU A 47 10.48 15.98 3.27
CA LEU A 47 11.90 15.83 2.99
C LEU A 47 12.11 15.40 1.54
N LEU A 48 13.11 15.99 0.89
CA LEU A 48 13.73 15.48 -0.34
C LEU A 48 14.90 14.58 0.07
N VAL A 49 14.62 13.28 0.12
CA VAL A 49 15.56 12.26 0.59
C VAL A 49 16.50 11.86 -0.55
N TYR A 50 17.81 11.87 -0.28
CA TYR A 50 18.87 11.47 -1.22
C TYR A 50 19.70 10.28 -0.73
N GLN A 51 19.44 9.81 0.49
CA GLN A 51 20.13 8.69 1.10
C GLN A 51 19.19 7.92 2.01
N ILE A 52 19.19 6.59 1.92
CA ILE A 52 18.39 5.67 2.75
C ILE A 52 19.34 4.67 3.39
N ASP A 53 19.22 4.47 4.71
CA ASP A 53 20.03 3.54 5.52
C ASP A 53 21.53 3.62 5.19
N GLU A 54 22.06 4.87 5.21
CA GLU A 54 23.47 5.20 4.93
C GLU A 54 23.91 5.00 3.46
N GLN A 55 23.04 4.51 2.59
CA GLN A 55 23.32 4.33 1.17
C GLN A 55 22.73 5.49 0.36
N LYS A 56 23.55 6.11 -0.49
CA LYS A 56 23.07 7.11 -1.44
C LYS A 56 22.16 6.44 -2.47
N LEU A 57 21.07 7.10 -2.79
CA LEU A 57 20.21 6.68 -3.89
C LEU A 57 20.97 6.63 -5.21
N SER A 58 20.63 5.66 -6.05
CA SER A 58 21.22 5.51 -7.38
C SER A 58 20.92 6.73 -8.27
N GLU A 59 21.64 6.88 -9.37
CA GLU A 59 21.43 8.01 -10.28
C GLU A 59 20.02 8.10 -10.85
N GLY A 60 19.37 6.96 -11.05
CA GLY A 60 17.97 6.88 -11.53
C GLY A 60 16.90 7.11 -10.43
N GLU A 61 17.32 7.13 -9.15
CA GLU A 61 16.42 7.26 -7.99
C GLU A 61 16.80 8.45 -7.09
N ARG A 62 17.54 9.39 -7.62
CA ARG A 62 18.30 10.45 -6.90
C ARG A 62 17.58 11.14 -5.76
N LEU A 63 16.27 11.39 -5.89
CA LEU A 63 15.48 12.07 -4.88
C LEU A 63 14.15 11.36 -4.69
N GLN A 64 13.73 11.28 -3.43
CA GLN A 64 12.40 10.78 -3.06
C GLN A 64 11.75 11.78 -2.12
N VAL A 65 10.45 12.00 -2.28
CA VAL A 65 9.68 12.80 -1.30
C VAL A 65 9.23 11.88 -0.18
N TRP A 66 9.59 12.23 1.05
CA TRP A 66 9.11 11.57 2.25
C TRP A 66 8.33 12.56 3.11
N MET A 67 7.14 12.15 3.54
CA MET A 67 6.27 12.94 4.43
C MET A 67 5.72 12.01 5.52
N PRO A 68 5.88 12.34 6.81
CA PRO A 68 5.31 11.55 7.89
C PRO A 68 3.78 11.59 7.85
N ASP A 69 3.14 10.53 8.32
CA ASP A 69 1.70 10.39 8.48
C ASP A 69 0.90 10.77 7.22
N THR A 70 1.35 10.26 6.08
CA THR A 70 0.68 10.44 4.80
C THR A 70 0.51 9.13 4.07
N VAL A 71 -0.44 9.09 3.12
CA VAL A 71 -0.64 7.89 2.30
C VAL A 71 0.44 7.72 1.24
N ALA A 72 0.72 6.47 0.87
CA ALA A 72 1.83 6.09 0.00
C ALA A 72 1.86 6.82 -1.36
N LYS A 73 0.71 7.23 -1.90
CA LYS A 73 0.63 7.93 -3.20
C LYS A 73 1.36 9.28 -3.24
N TYR A 74 1.64 9.87 -2.07
CA TYR A 74 2.37 11.15 -1.97
C TYR A 74 3.88 10.98 -1.88
N PHE A 75 4.38 9.75 -1.82
CA PHE A 75 5.81 9.44 -1.85
C PHE A 75 6.27 9.34 -3.31
N THR A 76 6.64 10.46 -3.91
CA THR A 76 7.16 10.46 -5.28
C THR A 76 8.62 10.00 -5.27
N ARG A 77 8.95 9.02 -6.10
CA ARG A 77 10.32 8.52 -6.32
C ARG A 77 10.91 9.13 -7.58
N ALA A 78 12.24 9.10 -7.68
CA ALA A 78 12.97 9.60 -8.85
C ALA A 78 12.56 11.03 -9.26
N VAL A 79 12.40 11.91 -8.26
CA VAL A 79 12.00 13.30 -8.48
C VAL A 79 13.06 14.03 -9.32
N THR A 80 12.63 14.61 -10.43
CA THR A 80 13.47 15.41 -11.33
C THR A 80 13.06 16.87 -11.32
N ASP A 81 11.79 17.16 -11.08
CA ASP A 81 11.22 18.49 -11.15
C ASP A 81 10.30 18.77 -9.97
N ILE A 82 10.25 20.03 -9.56
CA ILE A 82 9.34 20.55 -8.55
C ILE A 82 8.62 21.74 -9.15
N GLU A 83 7.32 21.56 -9.39
CA GLU A 83 6.46 22.59 -9.94
C GLU A 83 5.69 23.30 -8.82
N LEU A 84 5.76 24.62 -8.81
CA LEU A 84 4.93 25.47 -7.97
C LEU A 84 3.89 26.16 -8.85
N SER A 85 2.63 26.09 -8.45
CA SER A 85 1.53 26.63 -9.25
C SER A 85 0.45 27.30 -8.41
N VAL A 86 -0.38 28.07 -9.07
CA VAL A 86 -1.61 28.64 -8.53
C VAL A 86 -2.75 27.79 -9.07
N SER A 87 -3.57 27.23 -8.20
CA SER A 87 -4.77 26.49 -8.56
C SER A 87 -6.00 27.17 -7.98
N ASP A 88 -7.01 27.38 -8.82
CA ASP A 88 -8.32 27.90 -8.37
C ASP A 88 -9.03 26.91 -7.45
N GLU A 89 -8.83 25.62 -7.70
CA GLU A 89 -9.27 24.53 -6.84
C GLU A 89 -8.04 23.84 -6.24
N VAL A 90 -7.72 24.16 -4.99
CA VAL A 90 -6.60 23.54 -4.27
C VAL A 90 -6.90 22.05 -4.11
N PRO A 91 -5.96 21.15 -4.48
CA PRO A 91 -6.20 19.72 -4.41
C PRO A 91 -6.55 19.26 -2.99
N GLU A 92 -7.58 18.42 -2.87
CA GLU A 92 -7.86 17.75 -1.61
C GLU A 92 -6.80 16.70 -1.32
N VAL A 93 -6.32 16.66 -0.06
CA VAL A 93 -5.41 15.63 0.41
C VAL A 93 -6.18 14.52 1.10
N GLN A 94 -5.87 13.30 0.69
CA GLN A 94 -6.37 12.12 1.38
C GLN A 94 -5.51 11.89 2.63
N GLY A 95 -6.14 11.86 3.79
CA GLY A 95 -5.52 11.41 5.03
C GLY A 95 -5.30 9.89 5.05
N PRO A 96 -4.67 9.37 6.10
CA PRO A 96 -4.70 7.94 6.39
C PRO A 96 -6.16 7.48 6.42
N ASP A 97 -6.45 6.43 5.68
CA ASP A 97 -7.81 5.92 5.58
C ASP A 97 -8.04 4.91 6.70
N ASP A 98 -8.62 5.37 7.79
CA ASP A 98 -8.94 4.51 8.94
C ASP A 98 -10.02 3.47 8.61
N GLU A 99 -10.80 3.67 7.53
CA GLU A 99 -11.80 2.70 7.06
C GLU A 99 -11.19 1.44 6.45
N TYR A 100 -9.90 1.50 6.01
CA TYR A 100 -9.19 0.38 5.37
C TYR A 100 -8.01 -0.13 6.22
N ARG A 101 -8.12 -0.09 7.53
CA ARG A 101 -7.03 -0.51 8.42
C ARG A 101 -6.74 -2.00 8.28
N ALA A 102 -7.77 -2.83 8.41
CA ALA A 102 -7.62 -4.26 8.21
C ALA A 102 -7.52 -4.57 6.72
N LYS A 103 -6.35 -5.03 6.27
CA LYS A 103 -6.02 -5.32 4.87
C LYS A 103 -5.58 -6.75 4.72
N VAL A 104 -5.96 -7.36 3.61
CA VAL A 104 -5.47 -8.66 3.21
C VAL A 104 -5.18 -8.65 1.71
N ASN A 105 -4.09 -9.28 1.31
CA ASN A 105 -3.72 -9.42 -0.09
C ASN A 105 -3.31 -10.84 -0.41
N ILE A 106 -3.67 -11.30 -1.61
CA ILE A 106 -3.21 -12.53 -2.21
C ILE A 106 -2.01 -12.16 -3.11
N LEU A 107 -0.87 -12.81 -2.89
CA LEU A 107 0.34 -12.63 -3.70
C LEU A 107 0.44 -13.65 -4.83
N SER A 108 -0.21 -14.82 -4.66
CA SER A 108 -0.17 -15.89 -5.64
C SER A 108 -0.83 -15.47 -6.95
N THR A 109 -0.16 -15.72 -8.06
CA THR A 109 -0.76 -15.71 -9.39
C THR A 109 -1.21 -17.13 -9.73
N VAL A 110 -2.40 -17.26 -10.27
CA VAL A 110 -2.98 -18.56 -10.63
C VAL A 110 -2.98 -18.66 -12.15
N ASP A 111 -1.95 -19.30 -12.71
CA ASP A 111 -1.75 -19.36 -14.16
C ASP A 111 -2.65 -20.42 -14.86
N GLY A 112 -3.50 -21.13 -14.10
CA GLY A 112 -4.39 -22.17 -14.62
C GLY A 112 -3.69 -23.53 -14.86
N GLY A 113 -4.41 -24.44 -15.49
CA GLY A 113 -3.90 -25.79 -15.82
C GLY A 113 -3.97 -26.79 -14.67
N PHE A 114 -4.71 -26.49 -13.62
CA PHE A 114 -4.99 -27.42 -12.52
C PHE A 114 -5.98 -28.48 -12.95
N LYS A 115 -5.84 -29.68 -12.39
CA LYS A 115 -6.75 -30.80 -12.60
C LYS A 115 -7.40 -31.22 -11.29
N VAL A 116 -8.49 -31.96 -11.42
CA VAL A 116 -9.12 -32.59 -10.25
C VAL A 116 -8.11 -33.43 -9.48
N GLY A 117 -7.99 -33.15 -8.18
CA GLY A 117 -7.03 -33.78 -7.27
C GLY A 117 -5.71 -33.05 -7.13
N ASP A 118 -5.43 -32.04 -7.95
CA ASP A 118 -4.23 -31.19 -7.76
C ASP A 118 -4.41 -30.29 -6.53
N MET A 119 -3.31 -30.05 -5.84
CA MET A 119 -3.25 -29.08 -4.77
C MET A 119 -2.95 -27.70 -5.35
N VAL A 120 -3.85 -26.75 -5.11
CA VAL A 120 -3.67 -25.33 -5.46
C VAL A 120 -3.30 -24.58 -4.21
N SER A 121 -2.10 -23.99 -4.20
CA SER A 121 -1.57 -23.27 -3.04
C SER A 121 -1.64 -21.78 -3.24
N PHE A 122 -2.08 -21.07 -2.21
CA PHE A 122 -2.18 -19.63 -2.17
C PHE A 122 -1.36 -19.09 -1.00
N GLU A 123 -0.77 -17.93 -1.20
CA GLU A 123 -0.05 -17.21 -0.15
C GLU A 123 -0.32 -15.71 -0.24
N GLY A 124 -0.11 -15.03 0.87
CA GLY A 124 -0.30 -13.60 0.92
C GLY A 124 0.07 -13.02 2.28
N TYR A 125 -0.41 -11.82 2.52
CA TYR A 125 -0.22 -11.14 3.79
C TYR A 125 -1.48 -10.42 4.24
N ALA A 126 -1.56 -10.18 5.55
CA ALA A 126 -2.55 -9.34 6.19
C ALA A 126 -1.86 -8.35 7.11
N ASP A 127 -2.44 -7.15 7.23
CA ASP A 127 -1.93 -6.05 8.05
C ASP A 127 -3.09 -5.17 8.51
N ASP A 128 -2.99 -4.63 9.71
CA ASP A 128 -3.94 -3.65 10.24
C ASP A 128 -3.27 -2.37 10.75
N CYS A 129 -2.00 -2.17 10.46
CA CYS A 129 -1.28 -0.94 10.78
C CYS A 129 -1.41 -0.49 12.24
N GLY A 130 -1.26 -1.39 13.19
CA GLY A 130 -1.21 -1.07 14.63
C GLY A 130 -2.17 -1.84 15.52
N VAL A 131 -3.03 -2.70 14.97
CA VAL A 131 -3.85 -3.67 15.73
C VAL A 131 -3.46 -5.07 15.28
N LYS A 132 -3.36 -5.99 16.25
CA LYS A 132 -3.01 -7.38 15.94
C LYS A 132 -4.07 -8.03 15.08
N VAL A 133 -3.65 -8.67 13.99
CA VAL A 133 -4.50 -9.55 13.17
C VAL A 133 -4.76 -10.84 13.96
N ALA A 134 -5.98 -11.06 14.39
CA ALA A 134 -6.39 -12.22 15.19
C ALA A 134 -6.58 -13.46 14.34
N SER A 135 -7.05 -13.31 13.09
CA SER A 135 -7.15 -14.40 12.12
C SER A 135 -7.09 -13.89 10.68
N VAL A 136 -6.62 -14.75 9.78
CA VAL A 136 -6.88 -14.64 8.35
C VAL A 136 -7.82 -15.76 7.99
N GLU A 137 -8.89 -15.43 7.28
CA GLU A 137 -9.99 -16.36 7.01
C GLU A 137 -10.19 -16.55 5.51
N PHE A 138 -10.45 -17.79 5.12
CA PHE A 138 -10.59 -18.25 3.73
C PHE A 138 -11.99 -18.79 3.48
N SER A 139 -12.58 -18.42 2.36
CA SER A 139 -13.86 -18.96 1.88
C SER A 139 -13.77 -19.40 0.43
N MET A 140 -14.30 -20.58 0.14
CA MET A 140 -14.42 -21.15 -1.21
C MET A 140 -15.87 -21.15 -1.72
N ASP A 141 -16.81 -20.63 -0.93
CA ASP A 141 -18.26 -20.69 -1.16
C ASP A 141 -18.93 -19.30 -1.17
N GLY A 142 -18.13 -18.25 -1.45
CA GLY A 142 -18.63 -16.87 -1.53
C GLY A 142 -18.94 -16.25 -0.17
N GLY A 143 -18.28 -16.72 0.89
CA GLY A 143 -18.41 -16.16 2.24
C GLY A 143 -19.47 -16.84 3.11
N GLU A 144 -20.06 -17.97 2.67
CA GLU A 144 -20.99 -18.73 3.50
C GLU A 144 -20.28 -19.44 4.65
N THR A 145 -19.10 -20.02 4.38
CA THR A 145 -18.25 -20.64 5.41
C THR A 145 -16.81 -20.10 5.33
N TRP A 146 -16.14 -20.08 6.48
CA TRP A 146 -14.78 -19.55 6.62
C TRP A 146 -13.89 -20.53 7.39
N THR A 147 -12.68 -20.74 6.87
CA THR A 147 -11.61 -21.49 7.54
C THR A 147 -10.54 -20.49 7.99
N SER A 148 -10.09 -20.59 9.24
CA SER A 148 -9.12 -19.65 9.82
C SER A 148 -7.68 -20.17 9.75
N PHE A 149 -6.75 -19.28 9.41
CA PHE A 149 -5.32 -19.46 9.57
C PHE A 149 -4.90 -18.97 10.95
N ASP A 150 -4.06 -19.74 11.63
CA ASP A 150 -3.55 -19.38 12.98
C ASP A 150 -2.57 -18.21 12.91
N THR A 151 -2.91 -17.12 13.58
CA THR A 151 -2.11 -15.91 13.71
C THR A 151 -1.61 -15.68 15.15
N SER A 152 -1.67 -16.68 16.00
CA SER A 152 -1.34 -16.57 17.44
C SER A 152 0.07 -16.04 17.71
N SER A 153 1.02 -16.29 16.79
CA SER A 153 2.41 -15.80 16.87
C SER A 153 2.60 -14.38 16.34
N SER A 154 1.56 -13.73 15.77
CA SER A 154 1.65 -12.38 15.25
C SER A 154 1.65 -11.32 16.36
N ASN A 155 2.07 -10.12 16.04
CA ASN A 155 1.95 -8.92 16.87
C ASN A 155 1.33 -7.77 16.05
N ALA A 156 1.12 -6.62 16.67
CA ALA A 156 0.48 -5.47 16.03
C ALA A 156 1.40 -4.68 15.09
N GLU A 157 2.69 -4.97 15.05
CA GLU A 157 3.70 -4.20 14.29
C GLU A 157 4.16 -4.93 13.04
N ASP A 158 3.90 -6.26 12.95
CA ASP A 158 4.37 -7.12 11.87
C ASP A 158 3.23 -7.54 10.96
N TRP A 159 3.52 -7.61 9.68
CA TRP A 159 2.62 -8.23 8.72
C TRP A 159 2.49 -9.73 9.00
N VAL A 160 1.28 -10.25 8.87
CA VAL A 160 0.97 -11.68 8.97
C VAL A 160 1.05 -12.29 7.58
N TYR A 161 2.07 -13.12 7.36
CA TYR A 161 2.13 -13.94 6.15
C TYR A 161 1.31 -15.20 6.37
N TRP A 162 0.47 -15.53 5.40
CA TRP A 162 -0.42 -16.68 5.43
C TRP A 162 -0.27 -17.54 4.19
N HIS A 163 -0.67 -18.80 4.31
CA HIS A 163 -0.82 -19.72 3.19
C HIS A 163 -2.14 -20.49 3.32
N PHE A 164 -2.68 -20.93 2.19
CA PHE A 164 -3.89 -21.76 2.13
C PHE A 164 -3.75 -22.75 0.97
N ASP A 165 -3.95 -24.02 1.25
CA ASP A 165 -3.92 -25.11 0.28
C ASP A 165 -5.33 -25.62 0.05
N TYR A 166 -5.71 -25.76 -1.21
CA TYR A 166 -7.00 -26.25 -1.61
C TYR A 166 -6.85 -27.39 -2.62
N VAL A 167 -7.58 -28.49 -2.42
CA VAL A 167 -7.67 -29.59 -3.37
C VAL A 167 -9.09 -29.64 -3.93
N ALA A 168 -9.25 -29.37 -5.22
CA ALA A 168 -10.53 -29.43 -5.88
C ALA A 168 -10.94 -30.87 -6.18
N GLU A 169 -12.08 -31.30 -5.66
CA GLU A 169 -12.64 -32.65 -5.89
C GLU A 169 -13.40 -32.78 -7.21
N THR A 170 -13.73 -31.66 -7.84
CA THR A 170 -14.49 -31.59 -9.10
C THR A 170 -13.89 -30.55 -10.03
N ALA A 171 -14.10 -30.74 -11.35
CA ALA A 171 -13.77 -29.70 -12.33
C ALA A 171 -14.76 -28.53 -12.24
N GLY A 172 -14.27 -27.31 -12.50
CA GLY A 172 -15.08 -26.10 -12.50
C GLY A 172 -14.26 -24.85 -12.26
N THR A 173 -14.95 -23.71 -12.21
CA THR A 173 -14.38 -22.42 -11.84
C THR A 173 -14.60 -22.19 -10.35
N PHE A 174 -13.54 -21.90 -9.64
CA PHE A 174 -13.54 -21.67 -8.19
C PHE A 174 -13.13 -20.23 -7.89
N LYS A 175 -13.59 -19.72 -6.75
CA LYS A 175 -13.21 -18.42 -6.22
C LYS A 175 -12.78 -18.58 -4.77
N LEU A 176 -11.55 -18.15 -4.49
CA LEU A 176 -11.09 -17.97 -3.11
C LEU A 176 -11.34 -16.53 -2.70
N ASP A 177 -12.05 -16.33 -1.58
CA ASP A 177 -12.16 -15.06 -0.88
C ASP A 177 -11.35 -15.13 0.42
N VAL A 178 -10.55 -14.08 0.69
CA VAL A 178 -9.70 -13.99 1.88
C VAL A 178 -10.01 -12.68 2.62
N ARG A 179 -10.18 -12.77 3.95
CA ARG A 179 -10.36 -11.60 4.80
C ARG A 179 -9.49 -11.66 6.05
N ALA A 180 -9.16 -10.51 6.61
CA ALA A 180 -8.48 -10.40 7.90
C ALA A 180 -9.50 -10.01 8.99
N VAL A 181 -9.30 -10.54 10.19
CA VAL A 181 -10.05 -10.16 11.40
C VAL A 181 -9.04 -9.75 12.46
N THR A 182 -9.24 -8.60 13.07
CA THR A 182 -8.37 -8.05 14.09
C THR A 182 -8.81 -8.43 15.51
N GLU A 183 -7.96 -8.22 16.51
CA GLU A 183 -8.27 -8.55 17.91
C GLU A 183 -9.50 -7.80 18.46
N ASP A 184 -9.79 -6.62 17.96
CA ASP A 184 -10.96 -5.84 18.33
C ASP A 184 -12.23 -6.28 17.59
N GLY A 185 -12.12 -7.28 16.71
CA GLY A 185 -13.22 -7.85 15.93
C GLY A 185 -13.51 -7.12 14.62
N THR A 186 -12.68 -6.16 14.22
CA THR A 186 -12.83 -5.50 12.92
C THR A 186 -12.50 -6.50 11.81
N VAL A 187 -13.37 -6.59 10.82
CA VAL A 187 -13.16 -7.39 9.61
C VAL A 187 -12.69 -6.48 8.49
N SER A 188 -11.72 -6.93 7.70
CA SER A 188 -11.25 -6.15 6.55
C SER A 188 -12.43 -5.79 5.63
N PRO A 189 -12.62 -4.49 5.30
CA PRO A 189 -13.79 -4.02 4.56
C PRO A 189 -13.84 -4.58 3.14
N LEU A 190 -12.68 -4.94 2.58
CA LEU A 190 -12.55 -5.59 1.29
C LEU A 190 -11.89 -6.96 1.48
N ALA A 191 -12.57 -8.01 1.03
CA ALA A 191 -11.94 -9.30 0.86
C ALA A 191 -11.04 -9.26 -0.40
N SER A 192 -9.86 -9.85 -0.31
CA SER A 192 -9.06 -10.14 -1.50
C SER A 192 -9.59 -11.41 -2.15
N SER A 193 -9.66 -11.44 -3.48
CA SER A 193 -10.25 -12.58 -4.19
C SER A 193 -9.39 -13.00 -5.37
N VAL A 194 -9.35 -14.31 -5.63
CA VAL A 194 -8.76 -14.89 -6.83
C VAL A 194 -9.70 -15.94 -7.42
N VAL A 195 -9.81 -15.96 -8.73
CA VAL A 195 -10.60 -16.94 -9.48
C VAL A 195 -9.65 -17.85 -10.24
N PHE A 196 -9.91 -19.15 -10.23
CA PHE A 196 -9.12 -20.16 -10.94
C PHE A 196 -9.98 -21.29 -11.47
N ASP A 197 -9.48 -21.92 -12.53
CA ASP A 197 -10.18 -23.04 -13.19
C ASP A 197 -9.48 -24.36 -12.90
N VAL A 198 -10.27 -25.42 -12.73
CA VAL A 198 -9.81 -26.80 -12.55
C VAL A 198 -10.44 -27.65 -13.65
N GLU A 199 -9.61 -28.33 -14.41
CA GLU A 199 -9.98 -29.25 -15.48
C GLU A 199 -10.25 -30.67 -14.94
N ALA A 200 -10.99 -31.47 -15.71
CA ALA A 200 -11.30 -32.84 -15.35
C ALA A 200 -10.08 -33.79 -15.42
#